data_02ffc0634b9f51d577a7ea52f4afd27b
#
_entry.id   02ffc0634b9f51d577a7ea52f4afd27b
#
_cell.length_a   1.000
_cell.length_b   1.000
_cell.length_c   1.000
_cell.angle_alpha   90.00
_cell.angle_beta   90.00
_cell.angle_gamma   90.00
#
_symmetry.space_group_name_H-M   'P 1'
#
loop_
_entity.id
_entity.type
_entity.pdbx_description
1 polymer ?
#
loop_
_entity_poly.entity_id
_entity_poly.type
_entity_poly.pdbx_seq_one_letter_code
_entity_poly.pdbx_strand_id
1 'polypeptide(L)'
;MKIDRMDYLQRLIDKQGNNMIKVITGLRRSGKSYLLYNLFRKYLLDNVTDDKHIIYLALDSEENKKYWNSAVLNEYLLSRIENEEENYYILLDEIQNVDDFVPVLNGFLYKSNVDVYVTGSNSKMLSSDISTEFRGRGDVIHLYPLTFKEYLDAYDGDKDDAWNDYVLYGGLPYILLCKTEEDKAEYLKNLYRETYLDDIKERRNIKNGQLLNDILDVLSSQIGSLTNPTRLTNIINARYTSDSKNKGEEVVNKNTIDNYIGYIEDAFLINKAQRYDIKGNHYINSPYKYYYEDIGLRNARLNFRQIDDGHIMENIIYNELLARRYNVDIGIVEAFDKDDDKTVRKNYEVDFIVNKGAKKYYIQSAYQLTDAAKTNQEKQSLIHIGDSFKKIIIVKDNIKTRIDNDGIVTMGIYHFLLNKNSLDE
;
A
#
# COMPACT_ATOMS: atom_id res chain seq x y z
N MET A 1 21.29 11.77 -1.63
CA MET A 1 20.97 10.34 -1.67
C MET A 1 20.18 10.05 -2.94
N LYS A 2 20.51 9.02 -3.69
CA LYS A 2 19.80 8.60 -4.90
C LYS A 2 19.12 7.25 -4.63
N ILE A 3 17.83 7.18 -4.88
CA ILE A 3 17.05 5.95 -4.76
C ILE A 3 16.54 5.60 -6.16
N ASP A 4 16.98 4.48 -6.70
CA ASP A 4 16.79 4.20 -8.13
C ASP A 4 15.39 3.68 -8.50
N ARG A 5 14.59 3.15 -7.55
CA ARG A 5 13.22 2.65 -7.79
C ARG A 5 13.07 1.89 -9.12
N MET A 6 14.04 1.05 -9.46
CA MET A 6 14.20 0.46 -10.78
C MET A 6 12.98 -0.31 -11.29
N ASP A 7 12.26 -0.99 -10.40
CA ASP A 7 11.06 -1.74 -10.79
C ASP A 7 9.93 -0.83 -11.26
N TYR A 8 9.77 0.33 -10.63
CA TYR A 8 8.76 1.31 -11.02
C TYR A 8 9.16 2.07 -12.27
N LEU A 9 10.45 2.43 -12.37
CA LEU A 9 10.99 3.04 -13.58
C LEU A 9 10.80 2.12 -14.79
N GLN A 10 11.14 0.82 -14.66
CA GLN A 10 10.95 -0.14 -15.73
C GLN A 10 9.48 -0.27 -16.14
N ARG A 11 8.55 -0.25 -15.18
CA ARG A 11 7.10 -0.26 -15.47
C ARG A 11 6.67 0.93 -16.31
N LEU A 12 7.21 2.13 -16.05
CA LEU A 12 6.90 3.32 -16.85
C LEU A 12 7.46 3.17 -18.27
N ILE A 13 8.69 2.63 -18.39
CA ILE A 13 9.35 2.36 -19.66
C ILE A 13 8.54 1.33 -20.49
N ASP A 14 8.17 0.21 -19.89
CA ASP A 14 7.43 -0.88 -20.56
C ASP A 14 6.04 -0.45 -21.08
N LYS A 15 5.52 0.65 -20.53
CA LYS A 15 4.20 1.19 -20.86
C LYS A 15 4.22 2.35 -21.85
N GLN A 16 5.41 2.73 -22.34
CA GLN A 16 5.53 3.79 -23.35
C GLN A 16 4.74 3.45 -24.62
N GLY A 17 4.04 4.43 -25.14
CA GLY A 17 3.31 4.32 -26.41
C GLY A 17 2.15 3.31 -26.42
N ASN A 18 1.65 2.88 -25.25
CA ASN A 18 0.54 1.93 -25.17
C ASN A 18 -0.86 2.56 -25.35
N ASN A 19 -0.90 3.82 -25.74
CA ASN A 19 -2.13 4.60 -25.95
C ASN A 19 -3.08 4.63 -24.71
N MET A 20 -2.49 4.62 -23.52
CA MET A 20 -3.20 4.79 -22.24
C MET A 20 -2.56 5.93 -21.45
N ILE A 21 -3.34 6.56 -20.58
CA ILE A 21 -2.82 7.51 -19.60
C ILE A 21 -2.15 6.74 -18.47
N LYS A 22 -0.84 6.94 -18.25
CA LYS A 22 -0.12 6.32 -17.14
C LYS A 22 -0.35 7.13 -15.88
N VAL A 23 -0.94 6.51 -14.88
CA VAL A 23 -1.34 7.15 -13.65
C VAL A 23 -0.52 6.59 -12.49
N ILE A 24 0.37 7.41 -11.94
CA ILE A 24 1.18 7.04 -10.77
C ILE A 24 0.42 7.47 -9.52
N THR A 25 -0.07 6.49 -8.77
CA THR A 25 -0.78 6.69 -7.50
C THR A 25 0.08 6.25 -6.32
N GLY A 26 -0.40 6.45 -5.12
CA GLY A 26 0.21 5.93 -3.90
C GLY A 26 0.28 6.96 -2.79
N LEU A 27 0.73 6.51 -1.65
CA LEU A 27 0.82 7.27 -0.42
C LEU A 27 1.53 8.63 -0.64
N ARG A 28 1.06 9.67 0.02
CA ARG A 28 1.73 10.98 -0.02
C ARG A 28 3.15 10.85 0.52
N ARG A 29 4.13 11.53 -0.12
CA ARG A 29 5.57 11.41 0.22
C ARG A 29 6.23 10.06 -0.08
N SER A 30 5.58 9.15 -0.81
CA SER A 30 6.20 7.89 -1.29
C SER A 30 7.23 8.07 -2.42
N GLY A 31 7.34 9.28 -3.00
CA GLY A 31 8.32 9.59 -4.05
C GLY A 31 7.76 9.61 -5.47
N LYS A 32 6.44 9.81 -5.68
CA LYS A 32 5.81 9.87 -7.01
C LYS A 32 6.43 10.92 -7.93
N SER A 33 6.54 12.16 -7.44
CA SER A 33 7.18 13.28 -8.17
C SER A 33 8.64 12.98 -8.49
N TYR A 34 9.37 12.34 -7.56
CA TYR A 34 10.75 11.92 -7.78
C TYR A 34 10.86 10.86 -8.89
N LEU A 35 9.99 9.85 -8.88
CA LEU A 35 9.92 8.83 -9.93
C LEU A 35 9.63 9.45 -11.29
N LEU A 36 8.65 10.36 -11.38
CA LEU A 36 8.24 10.98 -12.64
C LEU A 36 9.31 11.94 -13.17
N TYR A 37 9.78 12.87 -12.33
CA TYR A 37 10.68 13.94 -12.74
C TYR A 37 12.16 13.55 -12.73
N ASN A 38 12.65 12.95 -11.62
CA ASN A 38 14.08 12.70 -11.47
C ASN A 38 14.53 11.41 -12.15
N LEU A 39 13.66 10.39 -12.21
CA LEU A 39 14.03 9.11 -12.81
C LEU A 39 13.50 8.97 -14.23
N PHE A 40 12.18 9.09 -14.44
CA PHE A 40 11.59 8.83 -15.74
C PHE A 40 11.90 9.92 -16.76
N ARG A 41 11.75 11.23 -16.41
CA ARG A 41 12.16 12.32 -17.29
C ARG A 41 13.64 12.22 -17.66
N LYS A 42 14.51 11.90 -16.69
CA LYS A 42 15.93 11.68 -16.97
C LYS A 42 16.15 10.53 -17.95
N TYR A 43 15.44 9.41 -17.77
CA TYR A 43 15.49 8.30 -18.73
C TYR A 43 15.09 8.72 -20.13
N LEU A 44 14.02 9.52 -20.28
CA LEU A 44 13.58 10.04 -21.58
C LEU A 44 14.66 10.88 -22.25
N LEU A 45 15.29 11.79 -21.50
CA LEU A 45 16.37 12.64 -21.99
C LEU A 45 17.63 11.87 -22.38
N ASP A 46 17.97 10.83 -21.61
CA ASP A 46 19.20 10.08 -21.84
C ASP A 46 19.03 9.05 -23.00
N ASN A 47 17.80 8.59 -23.32
CA ASN A 47 17.59 7.42 -24.18
C ASN A 47 16.56 7.60 -25.29
N VAL A 48 15.65 8.58 -25.22
CA VAL A 48 14.46 8.61 -26.07
C VAL A 48 14.31 9.89 -26.86
N THR A 49 14.41 11.06 -26.21
CA THR A 49 14.09 12.36 -26.83
C THR A 49 14.84 13.51 -26.15
N ASP A 50 14.70 14.71 -26.68
CA ASP A 50 15.26 15.93 -26.06
C ASP A 50 14.25 16.66 -25.18
N ASP A 51 14.69 17.74 -24.53
CA ASP A 51 13.87 18.51 -23.58
C ASP A 51 12.69 19.27 -24.22
N LYS A 52 12.74 19.53 -25.52
CA LYS A 52 11.66 20.22 -26.25
C LYS A 52 10.41 19.35 -26.34
N HIS A 53 10.60 18.05 -26.40
CA HIS A 53 9.53 17.06 -26.54
C HIS A 53 9.01 16.53 -25.20
N ILE A 54 9.52 17.05 -24.07
CA ILE A 54 9.05 16.72 -22.73
C ILE A 54 8.34 17.92 -22.12
N ILE A 55 7.04 17.82 -21.91
CA ILE A 55 6.23 18.86 -21.30
C ILE A 55 5.99 18.48 -19.84
N TYR A 56 6.71 19.10 -18.92
CA TYR A 56 6.59 18.84 -17.48
C TYR A 56 5.94 20.00 -16.75
N LEU A 57 4.94 19.73 -15.89
CA LEU A 57 4.32 20.68 -14.98
C LEU A 57 4.15 20.06 -13.59
N ALA A 58 4.69 20.75 -12.58
CA ALA A 58 4.40 20.51 -11.16
C ALA A 58 3.18 21.39 -10.77
N LEU A 59 1.99 20.78 -10.74
CA LEU A 59 0.72 21.51 -10.58
C LEU A 59 0.43 21.93 -9.13
N ASP A 60 1.25 21.51 -8.17
CA ASP A 60 1.24 21.99 -6.79
C ASP A 60 2.09 23.27 -6.58
N SER A 61 2.87 23.68 -7.60
CA SER A 61 3.67 24.89 -7.57
C SER A 61 2.80 26.14 -7.75
N GLU A 62 3.09 27.21 -6.99
CA GLU A 62 2.39 28.50 -7.06
C GLU A 62 2.40 29.10 -8.48
N GLU A 63 3.55 29.01 -9.17
CA GLU A 63 3.73 29.53 -10.54
C GLU A 63 2.84 28.81 -11.57
N ASN A 64 2.41 27.57 -11.28
CA ASN A 64 1.57 26.74 -12.14
C ASN A 64 0.08 26.79 -11.79
N LYS A 65 -0.35 27.54 -10.78
CA LYS A 65 -1.77 27.66 -10.40
C LYS A 65 -2.69 28.12 -11.53
N LYS A 66 -2.19 28.88 -12.49
CA LYS A 66 -2.95 29.28 -13.68
C LYS A 66 -3.45 28.08 -14.50
N TYR A 67 -2.76 26.95 -14.43
CA TYR A 67 -3.10 25.71 -15.12
C TYR A 67 -4.09 24.83 -14.33
N TRP A 68 -4.55 25.26 -13.16
CA TRP A 68 -5.65 24.56 -12.46
C TRP A 68 -6.96 24.66 -13.23
N ASN A 69 -7.11 25.68 -14.06
CA ASN A 69 -8.17 25.75 -15.05
C ASN A 69 -7.87 24.82 -16.22
N SER A 70 -8.73 23.82 -16.46
CA SER A 70 -8.54 22.79 -17.47
C SER A 70 -8.44 23.33 -18.90
N ALA A 71 -9.17 24.42 -19.22
CA ALA A 71 -9.08 25.04 -20.55
C ALA A 71 -7.72 25.69 -20.78
N VAL A 72 -7.17 26.38 -19.78
CA VAL A 72 -5.85 27.03 -19.83
C VAL A 72 -4.76 25.96 -19.93
N LEU A 73 -4.88 24.86 -19.17
CA LEU A 73 -3.97 23.73 -19.27
C LEU A 73 -3.98 23.12 -20.67
N ASN A 74 -5.17 22.86 -21.21
CA ASN A 74 -5.32 22.27 -22.54
C ASN A 74 -4.70 23.15 -23.62
N GLU A 75 -4.97 24.47 -23.61
CA GLU A 75 -4.38 25.41 -24.55
C GLU A 75 -2.85 25.42 -24.47
N TYR A 76 -2.31 25.46 -23.25
CA TYR A 76 -0.86 25.40 -23.05
C TYR A 76 -0.26 24.10 -23.58
N LEU A 77 -0.82 22.95 -23.25
CA LEU A 77 -0.29 21.66 -23.71
C LEU A 77 -0.34 21.54 -25.24
N LEU A 78 -1.42 22.01 -25.86
CA LEU A 78 -1.55 22.01 -27.33
C LEU A 78 -0.52 22.95 -27.98
N SER A 79 -0.25 24.12 -27.39
CA SER A 79 0.75 25.08 -27.93
C SER A 79 2.19 24.56 -27.88
N ARG A 80 2.46 23.51 -27.07
CA ARG A 80 3.78 22.90 -26.95
C ARG A 80 4.00 21.74 -27.92
N ILE A 81 2.95 21.26 -28.59
CA ILE A 81 3.02 20.21 -29.58
C ILE A 81 3.07 20.86 -30.95
N GLU A 82 4.29 21.16 -31.42
CA GLU A 82 4.52 21.95 -32.63
C GLU A 82 4.50 21.10 -33.90
N ASN A 83 4.88 19.83 -33.82
CA ASN A 83 5.00 18.92 -34.95
C ASN A 83 4.26 17.61 -34.68
N GLU A 84 3.29 17.25 -35.52
CA GLU A 84 2.51 16.01 -35.38
C GLU A 84 3.29 14.75 -35.76
N GLU A 85 4.44 14.88 -36.40
CA GLU A 85 5.31 13.75 -36.79
C GLU A 85 6.31 13.38 -35.68
N GLU A 86 6.46 14.21 -34.64
CA GLU A 86 7.39 14.01 -33.53
C GLU A 86 6.65 13.55 -32.27
N ASN A 87 7.29 12.69 -31.47
CA ASN A 87 6.69 12.17 -30.26
C ASN A 87 6.90 13.11 -29.07
N TYR A 88 5.82 13.40 -28.34
CA TYR A 88 5.82 14.23 -27.14
C TYR A 88 5.43 13.45 -25.90
N TYR A 89 6.07 13.80 -24.78
CA TYR A 89 5.81 13.22 -23.46
C TYR A 89 5.25 14.29 -22.54
N ILE A 90 3.99 14.12 -22.11
CA ILE A 90 3.33 15.01 -21.16
C ILE A 90 3.46 14.41 -19.76
N LEU A 91 4.15 15.10 -18.85
CA LEU A 91 4.41 14.70 -17.47
C LEU A 91 3.74 15.71 -16.53
N LEU A 92 2.61 15.35 -15.92
CA LEU A 92 1.85 16.23 -15.02
C LEU A 92 1.90 15.70 -13.59
N ASP A 93 2.51 16.46 -12.69
CA ASP A 93 2.60 16.11 -11.28
C ASP A 93 1.44 16.73 -10.48
N GLU A 94 0.79 15.94 -9.60
CA GLU A 94 -0.37 16.33 -8.78
C GLU A 94 -1.57 16.83 -9.61
N ILE A 95 -1.97 16.06 -10.64
CA ILE A 95 -3.02 16.42 -11.62
C ILE A 95 -4.39 16.72 -10.99
N GLN A 96 -4.68 16.19 -9.80
CA GLN A 96 -5.95 16.44 -9.10
C GLN A 96 -6.15 17.89 -8.70
N ASN A 97 -5.14 18.74 -8.79
CA ASN A 97 -5.26 20.18 -8.58
C ASN A 97 -5.96 20.88 -9.76
N VAL A 98 -6.06 20.21 -10.91
CA VAL A 98 -6.75 20.75 -12.09
C VAL A 98 -8.23 20.39 -12.04
N ASP A 99 -9.09 21.37 -12.23
CA ASP A 99 -10.53 21.14 -12.35
C ASP A 99 -10.84 20.44 -13.68
N ASP A 100 -11.70 19.42 -13.63
CA ASP A 100 -12.14 18.66 -14.82
C ASP A 100 -10.99 18.22 -15.74
N PHE A 101 -9.89 17.71 -15.18
CA PHE A 101 -8.71 17.29 -15.94
C PHE A 101 -8.96 16.08 -16.87
N VAL A 102 -9.94 15.22 -16.57
CA VAL A 102 -10.17 13.98 -17.29
C VAL A 102 -10.49 14.18 -18.79
N PRO A 103 -11.40 15.11 -19.19
CA PRO A 103 -11.63 15.39 -20.60
C PRO A 103 -10.38 15.90 -21.34
N VAL A 104 -9.55 16.71 -20.67
CA VAL A 104 -8.28 17.20 -21.22
C VAL A 104 -7.36 16.03 -21.55
N LEU A 105 -7.10 15.17 -20.56
CA LEU A 105 -6.20 14.01 -20.73
C LEU A 105 -6.73 13.04 -21.79
N ASN A 106 -8.04 12.76 -21.79
CA ASN A 106 -8.67 11.92 -22.80
C ASN A 106 -8.54 12.51 -24.22
N GLY A 107 -8.52 13.84 -24.36
CA GLY A 107 -8.29 14.53 -25.62
C GLY A 107 -6.94 14.17 -26.25
N PHE A 108 -5.90 14.04 -25.43
CA PHE A 108 -4.55 13.68 -25.89
C PHE A 108 -4.42 12.23 -26.34
N LEU A 109 -5.31 11.31 -25.93
CA LEU A 109 -5.32 9.92 -26.42
C LEU A 109 -5.69 9.80 -27.90
N TYR A 110 -6.30 10.82 -28.50
CA TYR A 110 -6.55 10.86 -29.95
C TYR A 110 -5.34 11.28 -30.77
N LYS A 111 -4.25 11.73 -30.11
CA LYS A 111 -2.98 12.09 -30.74
C LYS A 111 -2.01 10.93 -30.60
N SER A 112 -1.72 10.23 -31.68
CA SER A 112 -0.86 9.04 -31.70
C SER A 112 0.60 9.31 -31.35
N ASN A 113 1.01 10.59 -31.44
CA ASN A 113 2.35 11.08 -31.16
C ASN A 113 2.50 11.66 -29.74
N VAL A 114 1.50 11.49 -28.86
CA VAL A 114 1.54 12.04 -27.49
C VAL A 114 1.38 10.92 -26.46
N ASP A 115 2.29 10.89 -25.51
CA ASP A 115 2.28 9.95 -24.41
C ASP A 115 2.12 10.67 -23.06
N VAL A 116 1.11 10.28 -22.26
CA VAL A 116 0.68 11.03 -21.07
C VAL A 116 0.97 10.26 -19.80
N TYR A 117 1.64 10.93 -18.86
CA TYR A 117 1.97 10.43 -17.53
C TYR A 117 1.53 11.44 -16.48
N VAL A 118 0.79 11.00 -15.50
CA VAL A 118 0.30 11.86 -14.43
C VAL A 118 0.57 11.25 -13.06
N THR A 119 0.76 12.09 -12.05
CA THR A 119 0.76 11.63 -10.66
C THR A 119 -0.46 12.17 -9.93
N GLY A 120 -0.86 11.44 -8.87
CA GLY A 120 -1.84 11.91 -7.92
C GLY A 120 -1.75 11.15 -6.59
N SER A 121 -2.04 11.86 -5.51
CA SER A 121 -1.87 11.35 -4.15
C SER A 121 -3.18 11.15 -3.39
N ASN A 122 -4.31 11.15 -4.08
CA ASN A 122 -5.62 11.09 -3.44
C ASN A 122 -6.61 10.11 -4.09
N SER A 123 -7.76 9.94 -3.44
CA SER A 123 -8.85 9.04 -3.84
C SER A 123 -9.43 9.28 -5.23
N LYS A 124 -9.34 10.51 -5.77
CA LYS A 124 -9.73 10.77 -7.17
C LYS A 124 -8.86 10.02 -8.18
N MET A 125 -7.74 9.46 -7.69
CA MET A 125 -6.78 8.71 -8.46
C MET A 125 -6.76 7.22 -8.08
N LEU A 126 -7.82 6.71 -7.44
CA LEU A 126 -8.00 5.28 -7.19
C LEU A 126 -8.25 4.52 -8.50
N SER A 127 -7.84 3.26 -8.50
CA SER A 127 -8.04 2.39 -9.66
C SER A 127 -9.52 2.27 -10.07
N SER A 128 -10.46 2.32 -9.13
CA SER A 128 -11.90 2.31 -9.38
C SER A 128 -12.38 3.59 -10.05
N ASP A 129 -11.96 4.75 -9.55
CA ASP A 129 -12.34 6.05 -10.09
C ASP A 129 -11.64 6.30 -11.43
N ILE A 130 -10.35 5.98 -11.53
CA ILE A 130 -9.61 6.04 -12.80
C ILE A 130 -10.23 5.11 -13.83
N SER A 131 -10.58 3.88 -13.45
CA SER A 131 -11.24 2.94 -14.35
C SER A 131 -12.59 3.48 -14.84
N THR A 132 -13.33 4.17 -13.98
CA THR A 132 -14.63 4.75 -14.30
C THR A 132 -14.49 6.05 -15.08
N GLU A 133 -13.65 6.98 -14.63
CA GLU A 133 -13.48 8.31 -15.23
C GLU A 133 -12.74 8.23 -16.57
N PHE A 134 -11.67 7.46 -16.64
CA PHE A 134 -10.95 7.22 -17.91
C PHE A 134 -11.57 6.12 -18.77
N ARG A 135 -12.66 5.48 -18.31
CA ARG A 135 -13.38 4.43 -19.07
C ARG A 135 -12.45 3.33 -19.59
N GLY A 136 -11.56 2.84 -18.73
CA GLY A 136 -10.57 1.81 -19.07
C GLY A 136 -9.36 2.29 -19.88
N ARG A 137 -9.15 3.61 -20.02
CA ARG A 137 -7.99 4.21 -20.71
C ARG A 137 -6.87 4.64 -19.78
N GLY A 138 -6.99 4.39 -18.48
CA GLY A 138 -5.96 4.66 -17.47
C GLY A 138 -5.18 3.38 -17.12
N ASP A 139 -3.86 3.47 -17.13
CA ASP A 139 -2.94 2.40 -16.72
C ASP A 139 -2.28 2.79 -15.39
N VAL A 140 -2.73 2.17 -14.30
CA VAL A 140 -2.36 2.57 -12.94
C VAL A 140 -1.07 1.89 -12.48
N ILE A 141 -0.16 2.69 -11.93
CA ILE A 141 1.05 2.25 -11.26
C ILE A 141 1.00 2.74 -9.83
N HIS A 142 0.66 1.86 -8.89
CA HIS A 142 0.67 2.20 -7.48
C HIS A 142 2.11 2.15 -6.94
N LEU A 143 2.59 3.28 -6.41
CA LEU A 143 3.93 3.44 -5.85
C LEU A 143 3.87 3.32 -4.32
N TYR A 144 4.26 2.16 -3.82
CA TYR A 144 4.39 1.93 -2.38
C TYR A 144 5.59 2.70 -1.79
N PRO A 145 5.64 2.94 -0.47
CA PRO A 145 6.87 3.31 0.24
C PRO A 145 8.03 2.38 -0.14
N LEU A 146 9.25 2.71 0.23
CA LEU A 146 10.42 1.88 -0.06
C LEU A 146 10.21 0.46 0.49
N THR A 147 10.44 -0.55 -0.33
CA THR A 147 10.61 -1.92 0.15
C THR A 147 11.84 -1.99 1.05
N PHE A 148 11.93 -3.01 1.92
CA PHE A 148 13.11 -3.15 2.77
C PHE A 148 14.41 -3.23 1.97
N LYS A 149 14.38 -3.84 0.78
CA LYS A 149 15.54 -3.87 -0.10
C LYS A 149 15.95 -2.48 -0.58
N GLU A 150 15.00 -1.69 -1.08
CA GLU A 150 15.27 -0.31 -1.55
C GLU A 150 15.74 0.59 -0.40
N TYR A 151 15.18 0.37 0.80
CA TYR A 151 15.60 1.07 2.03
C TYR A 151 17.03 0.71 2.41
N LEU A 152 17.37 -0.58 2.46
CA LEU A 152 18.70 -1.07 2.79
C LEU A 152 19.76 -0.62 1.78
N ASP A 153 19.45 -0.65 0.48
CA ASP A 153 20.37 -0.22 -0.58
C ASP A 153 20.74 1.28 -0.45
N ALA A 154 19.91 2.08 0.23
CA ALA A 154 20.16 3.51 0.46
C ALA A 154 20.51 3.86 1.92
N TYR A 155 20.51 2.89 2.82
CA TYR A 155 20.78 3.07 4.24
C TYR A 155 22.29 3.16 4.51
N ASP A 156 22.69 4.07 5.38
CA ASP A 156 24.09 4.22 5.81
C ASP A 156 24.30 3.46 7.14
N GLY A 157 24.50 2.16 7.06
CA GLY A 157 24.67 1.27 8.22
C GLY A 157 24.54 -0.20 7.83
N ASP A 158 24.54 -1.06 8.83
CA ASP A 158 24.37 -2.48 8.59
C ASP A 158 22.91 -2.90 8.40
N LYS A 159 22.73 -4.16 8.01
CA LYS A 159 21.39 -4.70 7.70
C LYS A 159 20.48 -4.80 8.92
N ASP A 160 21.03 -5.09 10.09
CA ASP A 160 20.24 -5.28 11.30
C ASP A 160 19.81 -3.93 11.87
N ASP A 161 20.64 -2.91 11.77
CA ASP A 161 20.31 -1.52 12.08
C ASP A 161 19.25 -1.00 11.10
N ALA A 162 19.42 -1.26 9.80
CA ALA A 162 18.41 -0.91 8.79
C ALA A 162 17.06 -1.59 9.05
N TRP A 163 17.06 -2.84 9.52
CA TRP A 163 15.84 -3.55 9.88
C TRP A 163 15.13 -2.92 11.08
N ASN A 164 15.88 -2.63 12.14
CA ASN A 164 15.34 -2.00 13.34
C ASN A 164 14.72 -0.64 13.03
N ASP A 165 15.41 0.16 12.21
CA ASP A 165 14.91 1.45 11.74
C ASP A 165 13.64 1.29 10.88
N TYR A 166 13.66 0.36 9.92
CA TYR A 166 12.55 0.12 9.01
C TYR A 166 11.27 -0.35 9.74
N VAL A 167 11.42 -1.25 10.71
CA VAL A 167 10.32 -1.74 11.56
C VAL A 167 9.73 -0.61 12.40
N LEU A 168 10.55 0.33 12.86
CA LEU A 168 10.12 1.42 13.72
C LEU A 168 9.61 2.63 12.94
N TYR A 169 10.32 3.05 11.90
CA TYR A 169 10.06 4.31 11.17
C TYR A 169 9.52 4.13 9.76
N GLY A 170 9.36 2.90 9.26
CA GLY A 170 8.78 2.61 7.96
C GLY A 170 9.69 2.87 6.77
N GLY A 171 9.06 2.87 5.58
CA GLY A 171 9.76 2.98 4.29
C GLY A 171 9.56 4.31 3.56
N LEU A 172 9.08 5.37 4.22
CA LEU A 172 8.99 6.67 3.56
C LEU A 172 10.39 7.23 3.26
N PRO A 173 10.67 7.66 2.00
CA PRO A 173 12.04 8.00 1.57
C PRO A 173 12.73 9.08 2.41
N TYR A 174 11.96 10.03 2.95
CA TYR A 174 12.52 11.13 3.75
C TYR A 174 13.13 10.68 5.08
N ILE A 175 12.70 9.53 5.61
CA ILE A 175 13.25 8.94 6.84
C ILE A 175 14.76 8.70 6.73
N LEU A 176 15.24 8.31 5.56
CA LEU A 176 16.66 8.12 5.28
C LEU A 176 17.48 9.42 5.28
N LEU A 177 16.84 10.59 5.25
CA LEU A 177 17.48 11.90 5.34
C LEU A 177 17.49 12.45 6.77
N CYS A 178 16.67 11.93 7.66
CA CYS A 178 16.64 12.31 9.08
C CYS A 178 17.89 11.75 9.78
N LYS A 179 18.55 12.60 10.57
CA LYS A 179 19.82 12.24 11.22
C LYS A 179 19.65 11.62 12.60
N THR A 180 18.56 11.94 13.28
CA THR A 180 18.27 11.46 14.64
C THR A 180 16.96 10.70 14.69
N GLU A 181 16.78 9.87 15.70
CA GLU A 181 15.51 9.16 15.96
C GLU A 181 14.38 10.15 16.25
N GLU A 182 14.69 11.25 16.94
CA GLU A 182 13.75 12.32 17.24
C GLU A 182 13.24 12.97 15.95
N ASP A 183 14.13 13.30 15.00
CA ASP A 183 13.77 13.89 13.72
C ASP A 183 12.84 12.94 12.94
N LYS A 184 13.15 11.63 12.91
CA LYS A 184 12.31 10.61 12.26
C LYS A 184 10.91 10.56 12.86
N ALA A 185 10.85 10.48 14.19
CA ALA A 185 9.59 10.40 14.93
C ALA A 185 8.75 11.67 14.78
N GLU A 186 9.38 12.85 14.85
CA GLU A 186 8.70 14.14 14.68
C GLU A 186 8.18 14.30 13.24
N TYR A 187 8.98 13.99 12.24
CA TYR A 187 8.56 14.01 10.84
C TYR A 187 7.32 13.16 10.61
N LEU A 188 7.30 11.91 11.07
CA LEU A 188 6.18 11.01 10.90
C LEU A 188 4.91 11.49 11.61
N LYS A 189 5.04 12.01 12.84
CA LYS A 189 3.90 12.56 13.61
C LYS A 189 3.31 13.80 12.91
N ASN A 190 4.16 14.70 12.44
CA ASN A 190 3.72 15.90 11.73
C ASN A 190 3.08 15.54 10.40
N LEU A 191 3.70 14.65 9.62
CA LEU A 191 3.16 14.16 8.37
C LEU A 191 1.79 13.50 8.57
N TYR A 192 1.65 12.67 9.60
CA TYR A 192 0.39 12.00 9.90
C TYR A 192 -0.71 13.00 10.25
N ARG A 193 -0.42 13.97 11.13
CA ARG A 193 -1.40 14.95 11.59
C ARG A 193 -1.76 15.97 10.51
N GLU A 194 -0.75 16.64 9.95
CA GLU A 194 -0.94 17.80 9.07
C GLU A 194 -1.27 17.41 7.63
N THR A 195 -0.79 16.25 7.18
CA THR A 195 -0.97 15.84 5.79
C THR A 195 -2.14 14.90 5.62
N TYR A 196 -2.23 13.85 6.44
CA TYR A 196 -3.27 12.84 6.23
C TYR A 196 -4.59 13.19 6.89
N LEU A 197 -4.57 13.56 8.18
CA LEU A 197 -5.81 13.85 8.89
C LEU A 197 -6.53 15.07 8.32
N ASP A 198 -5.79 16.13 8.07
CA ASP A 198 -6.38 17.38 7.57
C ASP A 198 -6.83 17.20 6.12
N ASP A 199 -6.04 16.52 5.29
CA ASP A 199 -6.40 16.19 3.90
C ASP A 199 -7.69 15.34 3.81
N ILE A 200 -7.84 14.31 4.64
CA ILE A 200 -9.05 13.49 4.69
C ILE A 200 -10.24 14.32 5.17
N LYS A 201 -10.07 15.15 6.22
CA LYS A 201 -11.13 16.00 6.77
C LYS A 201 -11.64 17.01 5.77
N GLU A 202 -10.74 17.74 5.12
CA GLU A 202 -11.08 18.80 4.16
C GLU A 202 -11.77 18.22 2.91
N ARG A 203 -11.20 17.18 2.31
CA ARG A 203 -11.72 16.59 1.07
C ARG A 203 -13.06 15.92 1.22
N ARG A 204 -13.30 15.26 2.35
CA ARG A 204 -14.56 14.55 2.63
C ARG A 204 -15.52 15.36 3.47
N ASN A 205 -15.20 16.63 3.75
CA ASN A 205 -16.00 17.54 4.56
C ASN A 205 -16.46 16.89 5.88
N ILE A 206 -15.49 16.24 6.56
CA ILE A 206 -15.75 15.48 7.79
C ILE A 206 -16.04 16.43 8.94
N LYS A 207 -17.29 16.40 9.44
CA LYS A 207 -17.73 17.22 10.56
C LYS A 207 -17.23 16.69 11.92
N ASN A 208 -17.19 15.36 12.08
CA ASN A 208 -16.73 14.72 13.31
C ASN A 208 -15.28 14.21 13.18
N GLY A 209 -14.31 15.12 13.36
CA GLY A 209 -12.89 14.78 13.32
C GLY A 209 -12.43 13.89 14.48
N GLN A 210 -13.16 13.89 15.62
CA GLN A 210 -12.85 13.01 16.75
C GLN A 210 -13.15 11.55 16.38
N LEU A 211 -14.28 11.28 15.73
CA LEU A 211 -14.62 9.94 15.28
C LEU A 211 -13.56 9.36 14.32
N LEU A 212 -13.04 10.18 13.39
CA LEU A 212 -11.94 9.76 12.51
C LEU A 212 -10.71 9.35 13.31
N ASN A 213 -10.35 10.14 14.33
CA ASN A 213 -9.24 9.84 15.21
C ASN A 213 -9.45 8.52 15.97
N ASP A 214 -10.64 8.29 16.52
CA ASP A 214 -10.96 7.08 17.29
C ASP A 214 -10.91 5.82 16.40
N ILE A 215 -11.40 5.90 15.16
CA ILE A 215 -11.30 4.81 14.19
C ILE A 215 -9.83 4.50 13.90
N LEU A 216 -9.02 5.52 13.63
CA LEU A 216 -7.60 5.36 13.34
C LEU A 216 -6.83 4.79 14.52
N ASP A 217 -7.17 5.16 15.77
CA ASP A 217 -6.55 4.59 16.97
C ASP A 217 -6.84 3.09 17.09
N VAL A 218 -8.09 2.70 16.85
CA VAL A 218 -8.47 1.28 16.90
C VAL A 218 -7.81 0.49 15.78
N LEU A 219 -7.83 0.98 14.54
CA LEU A 219 -7.20 0.32 13.40
C LEU A 219 -5.68 0.19 13.58
N SER A 220 -5.02 1.24 14.09
CA SER A 220 -3.58 1.21 14.36
C SER A 220 -3.20 0.20 15.44
N SER A 221 -4.02 0.10 16.50
CA SER A 221 -3.76 -0.83 17.62
C SER A 221 -4.13 -2.28 17.29
N GLN A 222 -4.97 -2.52 16.28
CA GLN A 222 -5.45 -3.84 15.85
C GLN A 222 -4.94 -4.23 14.45
N ILE A 223 -3.77 -3.72 14.05
CA ILE A 223 -3.14 -4.07 12.77
C ILE A 223 -3.01 -5.59 12.64
N GLY A 224 -3.30 -6.13 11.47
CA GLY A 224 -3.24 -7.58 11.23
C GLY A 224 -4.29 -8.43 11.95
N SER A 225 -5.13 -7.82 12.80
CA SER A 225 -6.19 -8.53 13.50
C SER A 225 -7.51 -8.47 12.74
N LEU A 226 -8.29 -9.54 12.84
CA LEU A 226 -9.63 -9.60 12.23
C LEU A 226 -10.56 -8.57 12.86
N THR A 227 -11.09 -7.67 12.03
CA THR A 227 -12.07 -6.67 12.44
C THR A 227 -13.12 -6.43 11.36
N ASN A 228 -14.19 -5.73 11.71
CA ASN A 228 -15.25 -5.33 10.79
C ASN A 228 -15.91 -4.03 11.27
N PRO A 229 -16.67 -3.31 10.42
CA PRO A 229 -17.34 -2.08 10.81
C PRO A 229 -18.27 -2.23 12.02
N THR A 230 -18.95 -3.37 12.19
CA THR A 230 -19.82 -3.64 13.35
C THR A 230 -19.02 -3.71 14.66
N ARG A 231 -17.90 -4.45 14.65
CA ARG A 231 -17.02 -4.54 15.83
C ARG A 231 -16.43 -3.18 16.20
N LEU A 232 -15.96 -2.43 15.19
CA LEU A 232 -15.46 -1.06 15.40
C LEU A 232 -16.54 -0.13 15.96
N THR A 233 -17.76 -0.19 15.42
CA THR A 233 -18.91 0.56 15.94
C THR A 233 -19.16 0.27 17.41
N ASN A 234 -19.15 -1.00 17.80
CA ASN A 234 -19.35 -1.40 19.20
C ASN A 234 -18.23 -0.88 20.11
N ILE A 235 -16.96 -0.96 19.70
CA ILE A 235 -15.82 -0.46 20.46
C ILE A 235 -15.94 1.06 20.65
N ILE A 236 -16.23 1.81 19.60
CA ILE A 236 -16.33 3.28 19.64
C ILE A 236 -17.51 3.72 20.49
N ASN A 237 -18.69 3.14 20.29
CA ASN A 237 -19.88 3.47 21.06
C ASN A 237 -19.69 3.11 22.55
N ALA A 238 -19.01 2.02 22.89
CA ALA A 238 -18.68 1.68 24.26
C ALA A 238 -17.77 2.74 24.93
N ARG A 239 -16.80 3.30 24.20
CA ARG A 239 -15.98 4.42 24.69
C ARG A 239 -16.85 5.67 24.95
N TYR A 240 -17.72 6.06 24.03
CA TYR A 240 -18.57 7.23 24.16
C TYR A 240 -19.58 7.10 25.30
N THR A 241 -20.15 5.91 25.52
CA THR A 241 -21.07 5.68 26.64
C THR A 241 -20.39 5.59 28.00
N SER A 242 -19.12 5.18 28.06
CA SER A 242 -18.34 5.11 29.30
C SER A 242 -17.79 6.46 29.75
N ASP A 243 -17.62 7.41 28.83
CA ASP A 243 -17.17 8.76 29.14
C ASP A 243 -18.35 9.62 29.62
N SER A 244 -18.37 9.90 30.91
CA SER A 244 -19.46 10.65 31.57
C SER A 244 -19.64 12.08 31.05
N LYS A 245 -18.67 12.63 30.30
CA LYS A 245 -18.74 13.93 29.64
C LYS A 245 -19.53 13.90 28.32
N ASN A 246 -19.70 12.73 27.74
CA ASN A 246 -20.35 12.53 26.43
C ASN A 246 -21.77 11.95 26.56
N LYS A 247 -22.43 12.11 27.69
CA LYS A 247 -23.83 11.72 27.88
C LYS A 247 -24.75 12.60 27.02
N GLY A 248 -24.98 12.17 25.76
CA GLY A 248 -25.82 12.88 24.79
C GLY A 248 -25.26 12.89 23.37
N GLU A 249 -24.04 12.37 23.14
CA GLU A 249 -23.56 12.16 21.78
C GLU A 249 -24.38 11.05 21.08
N GLU A 250 -24.75 11.30 19.85
CA GLU A 250 -25.47 10.33 19.01
C GLU A 250 -24.64 9.04 18.87
N VAL A 251 -25.31 7.91 19.03
CA VAL A 251 -24.73 6.58 18.78
C VAL A 251 -24.29 6.51 17.31
N VAL A 252 -23.01 6.30 17.10
CA VAL A 252 -22.45 6.19 15.75
C VAL A 252 -22.98 4.93 15.09
N ASN A 253 -23.49 5.06 13.85
CA ASN A 253 -23.98 3.91 13.12
C ASN A 253 -22.85 3.22 12.28
N LYS A 254 -23.10 1.96 11.92
CA LYS A 254 -22.16 1.14 11.16
C LYS A 254 -21.79 1.77 9.81
N ASN A 255 -22.74 2.37 9.11
CA ASN A 255 -22.50 2.93 7.76
C ASN A 255 -21.54 4.13 7.83
N THR A 256 -21.64 4.92 8.91
CA THR A 256 -20.70 6.03 9.15
C THR A 256 -19.28 5.50 9.35
N ILE A 257 -19.09 4.44 10.16
CA ILE A 257 -17.80 3.80 10.36
C ILE A 257 -17.25 3.25 9.03
N ASP A 258 -18.09 2.56 8.25
CA ASP A 258 -17.67 1.97 6.96
C ASP A 258 -17.22 3.05 5.98
N ASN A 259 -17.96 4.18 5.88
CA ASN A 259 -17.56 5.31 5.07
C ASN A 259 -16.22 5.91 5.51
N TYR A 260 -15.99 6.06 6.83
CA TYR A 260 -14.72 6.61 7.33
C TYR A 260 -13.55 5.68 7.06
N ILE A 261 -13.75 4.36 7.17
CA ILE A 261 -12.74 3.38 6.78
C ILE A 261 -12.42 3.55 5.28
N GLY A 262 -13.45 3.66 4.43
CA GLY A 262 -13.26 3.93 3.01
C GLY A 262 -12.44 5.21 2.74
N TYR A 263 -12.66 6.28 3.50
CA TYR A 263 -11.86 7.51 3.35
C TYR A 263 -10.38 7.31 3.75
N ILE A 264 -10.12 6.45 4.74
CA ILE A 264 -8.76 6.12 5.16
C ILE A 264 -8.07 5.23 4.11
N GLU A 265 -8.81 4.28 3.52
CA GLU A 265 -8.35 3.47 2.37
C GLU A 265 -8.06 4.35 1.15
N ASP A 266 -8.97 5.30 0.85
CA ASP A 266 -8.82 6.27 -0.23
C ASP A 266 -7.60 7.19 -0.09
N ALA A 267 -7.15 7.43 1.13
CA ALA A 267 -5.92 8.18 1.40
C ALA A 267 -4.66 7.30 1.32
N PHE A 268 -4.79 6.02 0.97
CA PHE A 268 -3.71 5.03 0.95
C PHE A 268 -3.02 4.82 2.30
N LEU A 269 -3.67 5.16 3.42
CA LEU A 269 -3.12 4.92 4.75
C LEU A 269 -3.16 3.44 5.13
N ILE A 270 -4.25 2.78 4.76
CA ILE A 270 -4.47 1.35 5.03
C ILE A 270 -4.93 0.63 3.78
N ASN A 271 -4.62 -0.66 3.73
CA ASN A 271 -5.14 -1.61 2.77
C ASN A 271 -6.03 -2.64 3.48
N LYS A 272 -7.16 -2.97 2.87
CA LYS A 272 -8.08 -4.01 3.34
C LYS A 272 -7.75 -5.34 2.69
N ALA A 273 -7.40 -6.35 3.50
CA ALA A 273 -7.22 -7.72 3.06
C ALA A 273 -8.51 -8.52 3.29
N GLN A 274 -9.04 -9.10 2.21
CA GLN A 274 -10.25 -9.92 2.25
C GLN A 274 -9.94 -11.34 2.72
N ARG A 275 -10.96 -12.02 3.24
CA ARG A 275 -10.85 -13.44 3.60
C ARG A 275 -11.36 -14.31 2.46
N TYR A 276 -10.65 -15.39 2.21
CA TYR A 276 -10.98 -16.37 1.21
C TYR A 276 -11.03 -17.77 1.81
N ASP A 277 -12.16 -18.46 1.62
CA ASP A 277 -12.29 -19.87 1.99
C ASP A 277 -11.54 -20.72 0.95
N ILE A 278 -10.44 -21.35 1.38
CA ILE A 278 -9.57 -22.12 0.49
C ILE A 278 -10.29 -23.38 -0.04
N LYS A 279 -11.08 -24.05 0.79
CA LYS A 279 -11.80 -25.27 0.40
C LYS A 279 -13.10 -24.96 -0.32
N GLY A 280 -13.83 -23.94 0.15
CA GLY A 280 -15.10 -23.52 -0.45
C GLY A 280 -14.93 -22.68 -1.73
N ASN A 281 -13.71 -22.24 -2.04
CA ASN A 281 -13.37 -21.41 -3.22
C ASN A 281 -14.24 -20.15 -3.37
N HIS A 282 -14.47 -19.43 -2.27
CA HIS A 282 -15.25 -18.19 -2.29
C HIS A 282 -14.73 -17.15 -1.28
N TYR A 283 -15.00 -15.88 -1.57
CA TYR A 283 -14.69 -14.80 -0.66
C TYR A 283 -15.66 -14.73 0.52
N ILE A 284 -15.12 -14.40 1.68
CA ILE A 284 -15.90 -14.19 2.92
C ILE A 284 -15.99 -12.67 3.14
N ASN A 285 -17.22 -12.14 3.14
CA ASN A 285 -17.48 -10.70 3.17
C ASN A 285 -17.12 -9.98 4.49
N SER A 286 -16.74 -10.69 5.53
CA SER A 286 -16.41 -10.11 6.85
C SER A 286 -16.04 -11.24 7.84
N PRO A 287 -15.16 -11.03 8.83
CA PRO A 287 -14.34 -9.83 9.04
C PRO A 287 -13.15 -9.73 8.07
N TYR A 288 -12.44 -8.59 8.10
CA TYR A 288 -11.26 -8.30 7.29
C TYR A 288 -10.03 -8.11 8.19
N LYS A 289 -8.82 -8.15 7.60
CA LYS A 289 -7.63 -7.56 8.22
C LYS A 289 -7.32 -6.23 7.55
N TYR A 290 -6.75 -5.29 8.31
CA TYR A 290 -6.26 -4.02 7.79
C TYR A 290 -4.77 -3.91 8.05
N TYR A 291 -4.03 -3.49 7.02
CA TYR A 291 -2.59 -3.28 7.06
C TYR A 291 -2.27 -1.84 6.68
N TYR A 292 -1.36 -1.22 7.39
CA TYR A 292 -0.87 0.10 7.02
C TYR A 292 0.05 -0.01 5.79
N GLU A 293 -0.08 0.94 4.87
CA GLU A 293 0.82 1.01 3.71
C GLU A 293 2.24 1.40 4.12
N ASP A 294 2.37 2.19 5.21
CA ASP A 294 3.65 2.48 5.86
C ASP A 294 3.58 2.21 7.37
N ILE A 295 4.47 1.37 7.87
CA ILE A 295 4.46 0.98 9.28
C ILE A 295 4.91 2.12 10.21
N GLY A 296 5.75 3.03 9.73
CA GLY A 296 6.19 4.19 10.49
C GLY A 296 5.03 5.15 10.80
N LEU A 297 4.11 5.33 9.87
CA LEU A 297 2.89 6.11 10.08
C LEU A 297 1.98 5.48 11.14
N ARG A 298 1.84 4.14 11.11
CA ARG A 298 1.11 3.40 12.15
C ARG A 298 1.75 3.62 13.53
N ASN A 299 3.07 3.48 13.62
CA ASN A 299 3.81 3.63 14.87
C ASN A 299 3.74 5.08 15.39
N ALA A 300 3.86 6.06 14.51
CA ALA A 300 3.71 7.48 14.85
C ALA A 300 2.31 7.79 15.39
N ARG A 301 1.25 7.20 14.83
CA ARG A 301 -0.12 7.34 15.34
C ARG A 301 -0.23 6.87 16.79
N LEU A 302 0.45 5.80 17.15
CA LEU A 302 0.47 5.24 18.52
C LEU A 302 1.60 5.82 19.39
N ASN A 303 2.22 6.92 18.98
CA ASN A 303 3.35 7.54 19.66
C ASN A 303 4.51 6.56 19.95
N PHE A 304 4.72 5.57 19.07
CA PHE A 304 5.76 4.53 19.19
C PHE A 304 5.67 3.69 20.48
N ARG A 305 4.46 3.57 21.07
CA ARG A 305 4.27 2.88 22.36
C ARG A 305 3.88 1.42 22.24
N GLN A 306 3.28 1.02 21.11
CA GLN A 306 2.79 -0.33 20.89
C GLN A 306 3.58 -0.97 19.75
N ILE A 307 4.68 -1.61 20.09
CA ILE A 307 5.49 -2.36 19.14
C ILE A 307 5.06 -3.82 19.31
N ASP A 308 4.22 -4.29 18.38
CA ASP A 308 3.83 -5.68 18.24
C ASP A 308 4.61 -6.28 17.08
N ASP A 309 5.77 -6.84 17.38
CA ASP A 309 6.74 -7.32 16.39
C ASP A 309 6.13 -8.34 15.41
N GLY A 310 5.23 -9.19 15.89
CA GLY A 310 4.58 -10.20 15.04
C GLY A 310 3.68 -9.57 13.99
N HIS A 311 2.78 -8.70 14.39
CA HIS A 311 1.87 -8.03 13.48
C HIS A 311 2.58 -6.99 12.59
N ILE A 312 3.65 -6.36 13.08
CA ILE A 312 4.48 -5.46 12.28
C ILE A 312 5.18 -6.25 11.17
N MET A 313 5.79 -7.39 11.50
CA MET A 313 6.42 -8.27 10.50
C MET A 313 5.40 -8.77 9.48
N GLU A 314 4.21 -9.18 9.92
CA GLU A 314 3.10 -9.58 9.05
C GLU A 314 2.70 -8.45 8.09
N ASN A 315 2.60 -7.21 8.58
CA ASN A 315 2.31 -6.05 7.73
C ASN A 315 3.43 -5.78 6.72
N ILE A 316 4.70 -5.91 7.09
CA ILE A 316 5.83 -5.72 6.20
C ILE A 316 5.81 -6.79 5.09
N ILE A 317 5.52 -8.07 5.43
CA ILE A 317 5.37 -9.15 4.45
C ILE A 317 4.21 -8.83 3.49
N TYR A 318 3.07 -8.39 4.00
CA TYR A 318 1.92 -7.99 3.19
C TYR A 318 2.28 -6.91 2.18
N ASN A 319 2.91 -5.83 2.63
CA ASN A 319 3.32 -4.71 1.77
C ASN A 319 4.35 -5.14 0.71
N GLU A 320 5.32 -5.98 1.07
CA GLU A 320 6.30 -6.54 0.13
C GLU A 320 5.62 -7.37 -0.96
N LEU A 321 4.63 -8.20 -0.60
CA LEU A 321 3.86 -9.00 -1.56
C LEU A 321 3.08 -8.11 -2.55
N LEU A 322 2.47 -7.03 -2.06
CA LEU A 322 1.78 -6.06 -2.92
C LEU A 322 2.76 -5.31 -3.84
N ALA A 323 3.92 -4.87 -3.33
CA ALA A 323 4.96 -4.22 -4.13
C ALA A 323 5.48 -5.13 -5.24
N ARG A 324 5.56 -6.46 -4.99
CA ARG A 324 5.87 -7.49 -6.00
C ARG A 324 4.71 -7.81 -6.95
N ARG A 325 3.56 -7.14 -6.78
CA ARG A 325 2.36 -7.30 -7.62
C ARG A 325 1.69 -8.67 -7.48
N TYR A 326 1.69 -9.22 -6.29
CA TYR A 326 0.81 -10.34 -5.97
C TYR A 326 -0.59 -9.83 -5.56
N ASN A 327 -1.61 -10.60 -5.89
CA ASN A 327 -2.91 -10.48 -5.23
C ASN A 327 -2.81 -11.21 -3.89
N VAL A 328 -3.19 -10.56 -2.80
CA VAL A 328 -2.99 -11.06 -1.44
C VAL A 328 -4.31 -11.07 -0.70
N ASP A 329 -4.74 -12.23 -0.24
CA ASP A 329 -5.93 -12.45 0.56
C ASP A 329 -5.56 -13.20 1.85
N ILE A 330 -6.45 -13.17 2.85
CA ILE A 330 -6.32 -13.96 4.08
C ILE A 330 -6.98 -15.32 3.87
N GLY A 331 -6.26 -16.39 4.13
CA GLY A 331 -6.78 -17.75 3.94
C GLY A 331 -7.57 -18.25 5.14
N ILE A 332 -8.65 -18.96 4.88
CA ILE A 332 -9.37 -19.74 5.89
C ILE A 332 -9.47 -21.19 5.43
N VAL A 333 -9.09 -22.09 6.32
CA VAL A 333 -9.20 -23.54 6.10
C VAL A 333 -10.06 -24.15 7.19
N GLU A 334 -11.17 -24.73 6.77
CA GLU A 334 -11.99 -25.54 7.67
C GLU A 334 -11.39 -26.94 7.83
N ALA A 335 -11.22 -27.38 9.06
CA ALA A 335 -10.79 -28.73 9.38
C ALA A 335 -11.62 -29.33 10.53
N PHE A 336 -11.59 -30.63 10.61
CA PHE A 336 -12.23 -31.40 11.69
C PHE A 336 -11.13 -32.03 12.55
N ASP A 337 -10.98 -31.53 13.77
CA ASP A 337 -10.03 -32.05 14.75
C ASP A 337 -10.73 -32.96 15.77
N LYS A 338 -9.98 -33.88 16.34
CA LYS A 338 -10.44 -34.63 17.49
C LYS A 338 -10.06 -33.89 18.78
N ASP A 339 -11.06 -33.59 19.58
CA ASP A 339 -10.91 -33.01 20.91
C ASP A 339 -11.70 -33.89 21.90
N ASP A 340 -11.02 -34.53 22.84
CA ASP A 340 -11.62 -35.48 23.83
C ASP A 340 -12.68 -36.43 23.22
N ASP A 341 -12.30 -37.22 22.20
CA ASP A 341 -13.16 -38.16 21.46
C ASP A 341 -14.34 -37.54 20.68
N LYS A 342 -14.44 -36.20 20.60
CA LYS A 342 -15.42 -35.53 19.77
C LYS A 342 -14.74 -34.90 18.56
N THR A 343 -15.36 -35.05 17.40
CA THR A 343 -14.95 -34.33 16.20
C THR A 343 -15.45 -32.87 16.30
N VAL A 344 -14.53 -31.93 16.40
CA VAL A 344 -14.83 -30.49 16.48
C VAL A 344 -14.42 -29.80 15.19
N ARG A 345 -15.33 -29.04 14.65
CA ARG A 345 -15.05 -28.18 13.49
C ARG A 345 -14.23 -26.98 13.93
N LYS A 346 -13.05 -26.80 13.35
CA LYS A 346 -12.15 -25.66 13.57
C LYS A 346 -11.86 -24.92 12.27
N ASN A 347 -11.76 -23.62 12.36
CA ASN A 347 -11.31 -22.77 11.26
C ASN A 347 -9.87 -22.32 11.54
N TYR A 348 -8.96 -22.69 10.66
CA TYR A 348 -7.57 -22.27 10.71
C TYR A 348 -7.35 -21.09 9.76
N GLU A 349 -6.64 -20.09 10.22
CA GLU A 349 -6.25 -18.93 9.42
C GLU A 349 -4.89 -19.18 8.77
N VAL A 350 -4.77 -18.84 7.50
CA VAL A 350 -3.51 -18.73 6.76
C VAL A 350 -3.30 -17.24 6.52
N ASP A 351 -2.19 -16.69 7.00
CA ASP A 351 -1.99 -15.25 6.96
C ASP A 351 -2.12 -14.69 5.54
N PHE A 352 -1.56 -15.39 4.54
CA PHE A 352 -1.69 -14.93 3.15
C PHE A 352 -1.90 -16.07 2.17
N ILE A 353 -2.88 -15.89 1.28
CA ILE A 353 -2.99 -16.57 -0.01
C ILE A 353 -2.50 -15.59 -1.06
N VAL A 354 -1.53 -16.00 -1.85
CA VAL A 354 -0.81 -15.12 -2.75
C VAL A 354 -0.88 -15.65 -4.18
N ASN A 355 -1.41 -14.85 -5.10
CA ASN A 355 -1.57 -15.22 -6.49
C ASN A 355 -0.89 -14.23 -7.45
N LYS A 356 -0.21 -14.74 -8.48
CA LYS A 356 0.34 -13.94 -9.58
C LYS A 356 0.36 -14.77 -10.86
N GLY A 357 -0.55 -14.48 -11.80
CA GLY A 357 -0.78 -15.34 -12.95
C GLY A 357 -1.18 -16.74 -12.52
N ALA A 358 -0.47 -17.76 -13.00
CA ALA A 358 -0.71 -19.16 -12.64
C ALA A 358 -0.05 -19.59 -11.31
N LYS A 359 0.76 -18.73 -10.69
CA LYS A 359 1.46 -19.02 -9.44
C LYS A 359 0.54 -18.78 -8.26
N LYS A 360 0.55 -19.69 -7.28
CA LYS A 360 -0.19 -19.59 -6.02
C LYS A 360 0.68 -20.09 -4.88
N TYR A 361 0.67 -19.37 -3.76
CA TYR A 361 1.41 -19.71 -2.55
C TYR A 361 0.54 -19.48 -1.33
N TYR A 362 0.81 -20.26 -0.27
CA TYR A 362 0.24 -20.10 1.06
C TYR A 362 1.36 -19.71 2.00
N ILE A 363 1.21 -18.58 2.68
CA ILE A 363 2.27 -18.00 3.50
C ILE A 363 1.77 -17.78 4.91
N GLN A 364 2.54 -18.25 5.89
CA GLN A 364 2.36 -17.99 7.31
C GLN A 364 3.50 -17.12 7.81
N SER A 365 3.19 -16.06 8.55
CA SER A 365 4.15 -15.20 9.22
C SER A 365 4.32 -15.66 10.67
N ALA A 366 5.49 -16.16 11.02
CA ALA A 366 5.78 -16.59 12.37
C ALA A 366 7.00 -15.83 12.90
N TYR A 367 6.79 -14.92 13.87
CA TYR A 367 7.88 -14.09 14.37
C TYR A 367 9.03 -14.96 14.93
N GLN A 368 8.71 -15.96 15.73
CA GLN A 368 9.67 -16.95 16.26
C GLN A 368 9.05 -18.35 16.34
N LEU A 369 9.85 -19.36 16.01
CA LEU A 369 9.51 -20.77 16.21
C LEU A 369 10.33 -21.29 17.42
N THR A 370 9.89 -20.96 18.63
CA THR A 370 10.64 -21.19 19.88
C THR A 370 10.81 -22.67 20.22
N ASP A 371 9.82 -23.49 19.86
CA ASP A 371 9.80 -24.93 20.17
C ASP A 371 8.96 -25.71 19.14
N ALA A 372 8.93 -27.05 19.31
CA ALA A 372 8.17 -27.93 18.43
C ALA A 372 6.65 -27.70 18.51
N ALA A 373 6.12 -27.31 19.67
CA ALA A 373 4.69 -27.05 19.84
C ALA A 373 4.27 -25.80 19.07
N LYS A 374 5.04 -24.70 19.18
CA LYS A 374 4.83 -23.48 18.42
C LYS A 374 4.99 -23.71 16.92
N THR A 375 6.01 -24.46 16.50
CA THR A 375 6.22 -24.84 15.11
C THR A 375 5.01 -25.61 14.56
N ASN A 376 4.50 -26.59 15.32
CA ASN A 376 3.33 -27.36 14.92
C ASN A 376 2.07 -26.48 14.85
N GLN A 377 1.90 -25.55 15.77
CA GLN A 377 0.78 -24.60 15.77
C GLN A 377 0.77 -23.77 14.46
N GLU A 378 1.90 -23.20 14.07
CA GLU A 378 2.01 -22.41 12.84
C GLU A 378 1.81 -23.24 11.56
N LYS A 379 2.16 -24.51 11.60
CA LYS A 379 1.94 -25.43 10.48
C LYS A 379 0.51 -25.90 10.30
N GLN A 380 -0.31 -25.90 11.35
CA GLN A 380 -1.65 -26.51 11.31
C GLN A 380 -2.51 -25.97 10.19
N SER A 381 -2.51 -24.63 9.99
CA SER A 381 -3.27 -24.02 8.91
C SER A 381 -2.84 -24.55 7.53
N LEU A 382 -1.54 -24.70 7.32
CA LEU A 382 -0.94 -25.14 6.05
C LEU A 382 -1.13 -26.65 5.79
N ILE A 383 -1.04 -27.48 6.82
CA ILE A 383 -1.21 -28.95 6.71
C ILE A 383 -2.65 -29.30 6.26
N HIS A 384 -3.64 -28.56 6.75
CA HIS A 384 -5.04 -28.81 6.40
C HIS A 384 -5.44 -28.35 4.98
N ILE A 385 -4.54 -27.69 4.23
CA ILE A 385 -4.73 -27.36 2.82
C ILE A 385 -4.44 -28.62 1.98
N GLY A 386 -5.46 -29.10 1.26
CA GLY A 386 -5.39 -30.37 0.52
C GLY A 386 -4.78 -30.26 -0.88
N ASP A 387 -4.41 -29.06 -1.36
CA ASP A 387 -3.79 -28.89 -2.66
C ASP A 387 -2.24 -28.93 -2.60
N SER A 388 -1.60 -28.99 -3.78
CA SER A 388 -0.14 -29.14 -3.94
C SER A 388 0.60 -27.80 -4.13
N PHE A 389 -0.08 -26.67 -3.96
CA PHE A 389 0.59 -25.38 -4.06
C PHE A 389 1.58 -25.18 -2.91
N LYS A 390 2.62 -24.41 -3.17
CA LYS A 390 3.72 -24.21 -2.23
C LYS A 390 3.25 -23.55 -0.94
N LYS A 391 3.68 -24.11 0.18
CA LYS A 391 3.36 -23.69 1.54
C LYS A 391 4.64 -23.16 2.18
N ILE A 392 4.60 -21.96 2.73
CA ILE A 392 5.78 -21.23 3.18
C ILE A 392 5.54 -20.67 4.58
N ILE A 393 6.50 -20.80 5.47
CA ILE A 393 6.56 -20.11 6.75
C ILE A 393 7.73 -19.13 6.68
N ILE A 394 7.45 -17.84 6.90
CA ILE A 394 8.47 -16.80 6.99
C ILE A 394 8.70 -16.48 8.46
N VAL A 395 9.97 -16.62 8.90
CA VAL A 395 10.39 -16.36 10.28
C VAL A 395 11.32 -15.15 10.35
N LYS A 396 11.34 -14.47 11.49
CA LYS A 396 12.28 -13.34 11.70
C LYS A 396 13.74 -13.77 11.63
N ASP A 397 14.03 -14.97 12.11
CA ASP A 397 15.40 -15.46 12.24
C ASP A 397 16.09 -15.56 10.88
N ASN A 398 17.38 -15.24 10.87
CA ASN A 398 18.22 -15.39 9.67
C ASN A 398 18.66 -16.85 9.49
N ILE A 399 17.75 -17.68 9.03
CA ILE A 399 17.96 -19.10 8.79
C ILE A 399 18.15 -19.42 7.31
N LYS A 400 18.82 -20.51 7.01
CA LYS A 400 18.82 -21.09 5.66
C LYS A 400 17.44 -21.67 5.35
N THR A 401 16.96 -21.43 4.13
CA THR A 401 15.72 -22.06 3.64
C THR A 401 15.79 -23.56 3.75
N ARG A 402 14.77 -24.18 4.30
CA ARG A 402 14.64 -25.64 4.48
C ARG A 402 13.23 -26.09 4.15
N ILE A 403 13.11 -27.33 3.69
CA ILE A 403 11.84 -28.00 3.42
C ILE A 403 11.71 -29.13 4.42
N ASP A 404 10.57 -29.27 5.04
CA ASP A 404 10.29 -30.37 5.97
C ASP A 404 9.58 -31.54 5.30
N ASN A 405 9.26 -32.58 6.10
CA ASN A 405 8.60 -33.79 5.62
C ASN A 405 7.17 -33.56 5.11
N ASP A 406 6.52 -32.47 5.50
CA ASP A 406 5.20 -32.05 5.05
C ASP A 406 5.26 -31.22 3.75
N GLY A 407 6.46 -30.99 3.21
CA GLY A 407 6.70 -30.16 2.04
C GLY A 407 6.57 -28.67 2.31
N ILE A 408 6.58 -28.25 3.59
CA ILE A 408 6.48 -26.85 3.99
C ILE A 408 7.88 -26.24 3.97
N VAL A 409 8.01 -25.13 3.23
CA VAL A 409 9.25 -24.34 3.16
C VAL A 409 9.29 -23.38 4.35
N THR A 410 10.39 -23.38 5.10
CA THR A 410 10.65 -22.34 6.12
C THR A 410 11.84 -21.50 5.67
N MET A 411 11.67 -20.17 5.63
CA MET A 411 12.72 -19.21 5.23
C MET A 411 12.78 -18.03 6.19
N GLY A 412 13.96 -17.40 6.27
CA GLY A 412 14.15 -16.19 7.05
C GLY A 412 13.60 -14.94 6.35
N ILE A 413 13.19 -13.94 7.14
CA ILE A 413 12.61 -12.69 6.63
C ILE A 413 13.56 -11.95 5.66
N TYR A 414 14.86 -11.93 5.93
CA TYR A 414 15.83 -11.29 5.05
C TYR A 414 15.93 -11.99 3.70
N HIS A 415 15.88 -13.33 3.69
CA HIS A 415 15.88 -14.07 2.43
C HIS A 415 14.63 -13.72 1.61
N PHE A 416 13.46 -13.64 2.27
CA PHE A 416 12.23 -13.22 1.62
C PHE A 416 12.33 -11.80 1.07
N LEU A 417 12.71 -10.80 1.88
CA LEU A 417 12.67 -9.39 1.50
C LEU A 417 13.74 -8.99 0.48
N LEU A 418 14.92 -9.59 0.53
CA LEU A 418 16.06 -9.22 -0.32
C LEU A 418 16.11 -9.97 -1.65
N ASN A 419 15.42 -11.11 -1.74
CA ASN A 419 15.38 -11.92 -2.96
C ASN A 419 13.97 -11.93 -3.57
N LYS A 420 13.80 -11.26 -4.71
CA LYS A 420 12.50 -11.20 -5.41
C LYS A 420 11.92 -12.55 -5.81
N ASN A 421 12.78 -13.54 -6.04
CA ASN A 421 12.40 -14.88 -6.47
C ASN A 421 12.26 -15.86 -5.30
N SER A 422 12.37 -15.39 -4.06
CA SER A 422 12.33 -16.24 -2.85
C SER A 422 11.13 -17.17 -2.75
N LEU A 423 9.97 -16.79 -3.30
CA LEU A 423 8.79 -17.66 -3.32
C LEU A 423 8.88 -18.78 -4.35
N ASP A 424 9.73 -18.63 -5.38
CA ASP A 424 9.89 -19.63 -6.46
C ASP A 424 10.97 -20.67 -6.14
N GLU A 425 11.91 -20.36 -5.23
CA GLU A 425 12.95 -21.26 -4.74
C GLU A 425 12.38 -22.29 -3.74
#